data_70fccd6c8922bd0458fdd3de21321dbe
#
_entry.id   70fccd6c8922bd0458fdd3de21321dbe
#
_cell.length_a   1.000
_cell.length_b   1.000
_cell.length_c   1.000
_cell.angle_alpha   90.00
_cell.angle_beta   90.00
_cell.angle_gamma   90.00
#
_symmetry.space_group_name_H-M   'P 1'
#
loop_
_entity.id
_entity.type
_entity.pdbx_description
1 polymer ?
#
loop_
_entity_poly.entity_id
_entity_poly.type
_entity_poly.pdbx_seq_one_letter_code
_entity_poly.pdbx_strand_id
1 'polypeptide(L)'
;MSTSRPITNEEHRLIMQTMSETHIGIRPNPEIIHILTIECSTGLRLSDILAMKLSDIYLSDHGYRLKIVERKTKKERNVPIPLELQNYITEYAISIGCKRDEKIFKLTPRAVTKYIKKVVDYLGLENVSSHSWRKLYALTVYEKTGNDIVSVQQALLHSSLAVTQRYLNRRSEKLEQVLQSHCNIVI
;
A
#
# COMPACT_ATOMS: atom_id res chain seq x y z
N MET A 1 -0.66 -15.24 -15.37
CA MET A 1 0.05 -14.48 -14.32
C MET A 1 -0.81 -14.53 -13.06
N SER A 2 -0.31 -15.12 -11.98
CA SER A 2 -1.02 -15.09 -10.69
C SER A 2 -1.15 -13.64 -10.22
N THR A 3 -2.37 -13.18 -10.04
CA THR A 3 -2.63 -11.83 -9.49
C THR A 3 -2.41 -11.90 -7.98
N SER A 4 -1.52 -11.04 -7.43
CA SER A 4 -1.36 -10.95 -5.98
C SER A 4 -2.69 -10.66 -5.30
N ARG A 5 -2.89 -11.24 -4.11
CA ARG A 5 -4.04 -10.93 -3.24
C ARG A 5 -3.73 -9.78 -2.28
N PRO A 6 -4.72 -9.12 -1.67
CA PRO A 6 -4.48 -8.32 -0.47
C PRO A 6 -3.98 -9.22 0.66
N ILE A 7 -3.22 -8.65 1.59
CA ILE A 7 -2.90 -9.28 2.87
C ILE A 7 -3.90 -8.84 3.94
N THR A 8 -4.06 -9.65 4.98
CA THR A 8 -4.82 -9.27 6.17
C THR A 8 -3.97 -8.39 7.11
N ASN A 9 -4.61 -7.77 8.10
CA ASN A 9 -3.88 -7.00 9.12
C ASN A 9 -2.97 -7.89 9.97
N GLU A 10 -3.37 -9.14 10.22
CA GLU A 10 -2.58 -10.14 10.94
C GLU A 10 -1.34 -10.54 10.12
N GLU A 11 -1.53 -10.85 8.84
CA GLU A 11 -0.41 -11.14 7.92
C GLU A 11 0.54 -9.95 7.81
N HIS A 12 0.01 -8.72 7.74
CA HIS A 12 0.84 -7.52 7.74
C HIS A 12 1.74 -7.46 8.98
N ARG A 13 1.17 -7.61 10.19
CA ARG A 13 1.94 -7.59 11.43
C ARG A 13 2.99 -8.69 11.46
N LEU A 14 2.61 -9.91 11.10
CA LEU A 14 3.51 -11.08 11.07
C LEU A 14 4.69 -10.86 10.10
N ILE A 15 4.40 -10.36 8.90
CA ILE A 15 5.44 -10.07 7.90
C ILE A 15 6.38 -8.97 8.43
N MET A 16 5.84 -7.88 8.99
CA MET A 16 6.66 -6.77 9.51
C MET A 16 7.53 -7.21 10.68
N GLN A 17 7.00 -8.02 11.60
CA GLN A 17 7.76 -8.61 12.69
C GLN A 17 8.88 -9.51 12.16
N THR A 18 8.59 -10.41 11.22
CA THR A 18 9.60 -11.29 10.60
C THR A 18 10.71 -10.49 9.90
N MET A 19 10.37 -9.34 9.29
CA MET A 19 11.33 -8.43 8.66
C MET A 19 12.19 -7.64 9.66
N SER A 20 11.75 -7.49 10.90
CA SER A 20 12.50 -6.79 11.97
C SER A 20 13.47 -7.70 12.74
N GLU A 21 13.33 -8.99 12.60
CA GLU A 21 14.11 -10.01 13.32
C GLU A 21 15.02 -10.80 12.40
N THR A 22 16.01 -11.49 12.98
CA THR A 22 16.89 -12.40 12.24
C THR A 22 16.30 -13.81 12.22
N HIS A 23 16.03 -14.34 11.03
CA HIS A 23 15.60 -15.72 10.82
C HIS A 23 16.55 -16.45 9.87
N ILE A 24 16.39 -17.77 9.74
CA ILE A 24 17.21 -18.57 8.80
C ILE A 24 17.05 -18.00 7.38
N GLY A 25 18.16 -17.44 6.90
CA GLY A 25 18.21 -16.84 5.56
C GLY A 25 17.55 -15.45 5.44
N ILE A 26 16.91 -14.89 6.46
CA ILE A 26 16.33 -13.55 6.48
C ILE A 26 17.13 -12.69 7.45
N ARG A 27 17.65 -11.57 6.97
CA ARG A 27 18.27 -10.53 7.80
C ARG A 27 17.31 -9.34 7.90
N PRO A 28 17.24 -8.65 9.06
CA PRO A 28 16.44 -7.46 9.20
C PRO A 28 16.69 -6.44 8.09
N ASN A 29 15.62 -5.83 7.58
CA ASN A 29 15.73 -4.80 6.58
C ASN A 29 14.77 -3.64 6.90
N PRO A 30 15.21 -2.67 7.73
CA PRO A 30 14.39 -1.53 8.13
C PRO A 30 13.92 -0.70 6.93
N GLU A 31 14.74 -0.55 5.89
CA GLU A 31 14.37 0.22 4.70
C GLU A 31 13.12 -0.35 4.02
N ILE A 32 13.02 -1.68 3.90
CA ILE A 32 11.83 -2.32 3.33
C ILE A 32 10.61 -2.17 4.25
N ILE A 33 10.79 -2.26 5.56
CA ILE A 33 9.72 -2.01 6.54
C ILE A 33 9.14 -0.62 6.34
N HIS A 34 9.98 0.43 6.23
CA HIS A 34 9.52 1.79 5.98
C HIS A 34 8.80 1.93 4.62
N ILE A 35 9.31 1.32 3.57
CA ILE A 35 8.67 1.31 2.24
C ILE A 35 7.26 0.72 2.32
N LEU A 36 7.08 -0.44 2.95
CA LEU A 36 5.80 -1.13 3.02
C LEU A 36 4.80 -0.43 3.95
N THR A 37 5.28 0.19 5.03
CA THR A 37 4.47 1.05 5.91
C THR A 37 3.90 2.23 5.14
N ILE A 38 4.72 2.90 4.32
CA ILE A 38 4.28 4.02 3.49
C ILE A 38 3.29 3.53 2.41
N GLU A 39 3.56 2.39 1.77
CA GLU A 39 2.67 1.81 0.76
C GLU A 39 1.29 1.49 1.35
N CYS A 40 1.25 0.88 2.53
CA CYS A 40 0.03 0.56 3.26
C CYS A 40 -0.74 1.81 3.73
N SER A 41 -0.03 2.90 4.03
CA SER A 41 -0.63 4.13 4.56
C SER A 41 -1.09 5.11 3.47
N THR A 42 -0.53 5.05 2.27
CA THR A 42 -0.77 6.02 1.19
C THR A 42 -1.34 5.40 -0.08
N GLY A 43 -1.23 4.08 -0.22
CA GLY A 43 -1.55 3.38 -1.44
C GLY A 43 -0.72 3.81 -2.65
N LEU A 44 0.44 4.42 -2.47
CA LEU A 44 1.38 4.74 -3.56
C LEU A 44 1.93 3.46 -4.20
N ARG A 45 2.38 3.54 -5.44
CA ARG A 45 3.09 2.43 -6.06
C ARG A 45 4.51 2.35 -5.52
N LEU A 46 5.05 1.14 -5.41
CA LEU A 46 6.44 0.93 -4.98
C LEU A 46 7.44 1.82 -5.72
N SER A 47 7.29 1.96 -7.05
CA SER A 47 8.19 2.82 -7.85
C SER A 47 8.14 4.29 -7.48
N ASP A 48 7.00 4.76 -6.98
CA ASP A 48 6.78 6.15 -6.61
C ASP A 48 7.34 6.41 -5.21
N ILE A 49 7.16 5.46 -4.28
CA ILE A 49 7.78 5.49 -2.95
C ILE A 49 9.31 5.50 -3.07
N LEU A 50 9.88 4.64 -3.90
CA LEU A 50 11.33 4.57 -4.12
C LEU A 50 11.93 5.83 -4.80
N ALA A 51 11.08 6.70 -5.33
CA ALA A 51 11.51 7.99 -5.88
C ALA A 51 11.34 9.16 -4.92
N MET A 52 10.69 8.93 -3.77
CA MET A 52 10.28 9.96 -2.81
C MET A 52 11.48 10.66 -2.16
N LYS A 53 11.31 11.96 -1.93
CA LYS A 53 12.26 12.84 -1.25
C LYS A 53 11.58 13.54 -0.08
N LEU A 54 12.34 14.05 0.87
CA LEU A 54 11.77 14.88 1.94
C LEU A 54 11.16 16.18 1.39
N SER A 55 11.70 16.74 0.31
CA SER A 55 11.14 17.93 -0.35
C SER A 55 9.77 17.71 -0.97
N ASP A 56 9.34 16.47 -1.14
CA ASP A 56 7.99 16.15 -1.63
C ASP A 56 6.92 16.31 -0.55
N ILE A 57 7.33 16.42 0.73
CA ILE A 57 6.43 16.64 1.87
C ILE A 57 6.34 18.13 2.17
N TYR A 58 5.12 18.66 2.27
CA TYR A 58 4.89 20.05 2.58
C TYR A 58 3.65 20.25 3.45
N LEU A 59 3.61 21.35 4.19
CA LEU A 59 2.46 21.78 4.97
C LEU A 59 1.54 22.64 4.09
N SER A 60 0.26 22.29 4.02
CA SER A 60 -0.81 23.07 3.41
C SER A 60 -1.76 23.60 4.46
N ASP A 61 -2.73 24.43 4.07
CA ASP A 61 -3.78 24.96 4.99
C ASP A 61 -4.63 23.86 5.63
N HIS A 62 -4.62 22.64 5.05
CA HIS A 62 -5.39 21.48 5.53
C HIS A 62 -4.48 20.34 6.07
N GLY A 63 -3.26 20.67 6.52
CA GLY A 63 -2.30 19.71 7.06
C GLY A 63 -1.24 19.26 6.07
N TYR A 64 -0.46 18.24 6.48
CA TYR A 64 0.63 17.74 5.66
C TYR A 64 0.16 17.01 4.40
N ARG A 65 0.89 17.21 3.32
CA ARG A 65 0.65 16.56 2.03
C ARG A 65 1.95 16.06 1.44
N LEU A 66 1.82 14.98 0.67
CA LEU A 66 2.91 14.39 -0.10
C LEU A 66 2.63 14.60 -1.60
N LYS A 67 3.50 15.36 -2.26
CA LYS A 67 3.41 15.64 -3.70
C LYS A 67 4.25 14.62 -4.46
N ILE A 68 3.60 13.82 -5.29
CA ILE A 68 4.26 12.78 -6.10
C ILE A 68 3.89 12.95 -7.56
N VAL A 69 4.87 12.85 -8.46
CA VAL A 69 4.63 12.67 -9.88
C VAL A 69 4.75 11.18 -10.19
N GLU A 70 3.61 10.53 -10.41
CA GLU A 70 3.57 9.09 -10.69
C GLU A 70 4.44 8.73 -11.90
N ARG A 71 5.38 7.82 -11.72
CA ARG A 71 6.31 7.42 -12.80
C ARG A 71 5.61 6.80 -14.01
N LYS A 72 4.54 6.02 -13.76
CA LYS A 72 3.80 5.31 -14.80
C LYS A 72 2.86 6.21 -15.58
N THR A 73 2.10 7.09 -14.92
CA THR A 73 1.04 7.88 -15.53
C THR A 73 1.43 9.32 -15.80
N LYS A 74 2.57 9.78 -15.24
CA LYS A 74 3.05 11.17 -15.26
C LYS A 74 2.09 12.18 -14.63
N LYS A 75 1.08 11.70 -13.92
CA LYS A 75 0.12 12.56 -13.22
C LYS A 75 0.69 12.99 -11.88
N GLU A 76 0.46 14.24 -11.54
CA GLU A 76 0.73 14.76 -10.21
C GLU A 76 -0.33 14.24 -9.24
N ARG A 77 0.10 13.86 -8.07
CA ARG A 77 -0.71 13.37 -6.98
C ARG A 77 -0.35 14.09 -5.69
N ASN A 78 -1.35 14.70 -5.07
CA ASN A 78 -1.23 15.34 -3.77
C ASN A 78 -1.97 14.51 -2.73
N VAL A 79 -1.22 13.67 -2.02
CA VAL A 79 -1.78 12.75 -1.02
C VAL A 79 -1.77 13.44 0.35
N PRO A 80 -2.93 13.61 1.01
CA PRO A 80 -2.95 14.04 2.41
C PRO A 80 -2.31 12.95 3.27
N ILE A 81 -1.44 13.35 4.19
CA ILE A 81 -0.79 12.44 5.14
C ILE A 81 -0.98 12.95 6.56
N PRO A 82 -1.29 12.08 7.53
CA PRO A 82 -1.38 12.48 8.93
C PRO A 82 0.00 12.86 9.47
N LEU A 83 0.02 13.64 10.56
CA LEU A 83 1.26 14.09 11.22
C LEU A 83 2.15 12.92 11.62
N GLU A 84 1.55 11.83 12.10
CA GLU A 84 2.27 10.63 12.52
C GLU A 84 3.06 10.00 11.37
N LEU A 85 2.47 9.96 10.17
CA LEU A 85 3.16 9.43 8.98
C LEU A 85 4.25 10.38 8.49
N GLN A 86 4.01 11.69 8.56
CA GLN A 86 5.01 12.70 8.23
C GLN A 86 6.22 12.59 9.17
N ASN A 87 5.99 12.50 10.49
CA ASN A 87 7.05 12.30 11.47
C ASN A 87 7.82 11.00 11.21
N TYR A 88 7.11 9.89 11.01
CA TYR A 88 7.69 8.59 10.73
C TYR A 88 8.65 8.61 9.53
N ILE A 89 8.24 9.27 8.43
CA ILE A 89 9.08 9.40 7.22
C ILE A 89 10.29 10.31 7.50
N THR A 90 10.07 11.41 8.19
CA THR A 90 11.12 12.41 8.47
C THR A 90 12.17 11.87 9.43
N GLU A 91 11.76 11.21 10.51
CA GLU A 91 12.67 10.58 11.48
C GLU A 91 13.55 9.51 10.81
N TYR A 92 12.96 8.66 9.96
CA TYR A 92 13.76 7.71 9.20
C TYR A 92 14.76 8.39 8.28
N ALA A 93 14.32 9.39 7.51
CA ALA A 93 15.22 10.10 6.59
C ALA A 93 16.37 10.81 7.33
N ILE A 94 16.11 11.40 8.50
CA ILE A 94 17.13 12.01 9.38
C ILE A 94 18.09 10.94 9.90
N SER A 95 17.57 9.80 10.37
CA SER A 95 18.37 8.71 10.95
C SER A 95 19.41 8.13 9.98
N ILE A 96 19.11 8.20 8.68
CA ILE A 96 20.03 7.74 7.62
C ILE A 96 20.85 8.87 6.98
N GLY A 97 20.76 10.10 7.51
CA GLY A 97 21.46 11.28 6.99
C GLY A 97 21.01 11.73 5.59
N CYS A 98 19.75 11.45 5.22
CA CYS A 98 19.21 11.81 3.90
C CYS A 98 19.03 13.33 3.78
N LYS A 99 19.54 13.93 2.71
CA LYS A 99 19.33 15.34 2.43
C LYS A 99 17.95 15.58 1.85
N ARG A 100 17.46 16.82 1.99
CA ARG A 100 16.08 17.21 1.62
C ARG A 100 15.68 16.83 0.20
N ASP A 101 16.59 17.00 -0.76
CA ASP A 101 16.34 16.77 -2.18
C ASP A 101 16.90 15.44 -2.70
N GLU A 102 17.40 14.59 -1.80
CA GLU A 102 17.84 13.24 -2.11
C GLU A 102 16.69 12.24 -1.95
N LYS A 103 16.78 11.13 -2.69
CA LYS A 103 15.84 10.01 -2.49
C LYS A 103 16.05 9.39 -1.12
N ILE A 104 14.97 9.22 -0.37
CA ILE A 104 15.00 8.58 0.94
C ILE A 104 15.40 7.11 0.82
N PHE A 105 14.90 6.41 -0.20
CA PHE A 105 15.12 4.98 -0.40
C PHE A 105 16.14 4.72 -1.52
N LYS A 106 17.08 3.81 -1.24
CA LYS A 106 18.18 3.48 -2.16
C LYS A 106 17.98 2.14 -2.87
N LEU A 107 17.00 1.34 -2.41
CA LEU A 107 16.71 0.04 -2.98
C LEU A 107 16.08 0.14 -4.38
N THR A 108 16.28 -0.91 -5.17
CA THR A 108 15.59 -1.07 -6.45
C THR A 108 14.27 -1.83 -6.25
N PRO A 109 13.27 -1.65 -7.14
CA PRO A 109 12.03 -2.43 -7.07
C PRO A 109 12.28 -3.95 -7.06
N ARG A 110 13.28 -4.40 -7.81
CA ARG A 110 13.67 -5.81 -7.86
C ARG A 110 14.21 -6.31 -6.52
N ALA A 111 15.03 -5.53 -5.83
CA ALA A 111 15.57 -5.88 -4.52
C ALA A 111 14.45 -6.00 -3.48
N VAL A 112 13.53 -5.03 -3.44
CA VAL A 112 12.35 -5.06 -2.56
C VAL A 112 11.49 -6.29 -2.83
N THR A 113 11.12 -6.53 -4.09
CA THR A 113 10.30 -7.69 -4.48
C THR A 113 10.98 -9.01 -4.13
N LYS A 114 12.30 -9.13 -4.36
CA LYS A 114 13.06 -10.35 -4.01
C LYS A 114 13.06 -10.59 -2.51
N TYR A 115 13.23 -9.56 -1.71
CA TYR A 115 13.22 -9.69 -0.25
C TYR A 115 11.82 -10.04 0.28
N ILE A 116 10.77 -9.36 -0.19
CA ILE A 116 9.38 -9.69 0.15
C ILE A 116 9.12 -11.17 -0.17
N LYS A 117 9.45 -11.62 -1.39
CA LYS A 117 9.25 -13.02 -1.78
C LYS A 117 9.89 -13.98 -0.79
N LYS A 118 11.13 -13.71 -0.37
CA LYS A 118 11.86 -14.55 0.59
C LYS A 118 11.14 -14.65 1.94
N VAL A 119 10.61 -13.53 2.44
CA VAL A 119 9.88 -13.48 3.71
C VAL A 119 8.54 -14.20 3.60
N VAL A 120 7.77 -13.96 2.53
CA VAL A 120 6.46 -14.60 2.35
C VAL A 120 6.59 -16.10 2.09
N ASP A 121 7.64 -16.55 1.38
CA ASP A 121 7.94 -17.97 1.19
C ASP A 121 8.30 -18.64 2.54
N TYR A 122 9.07 -17.96 3.40
CA TYR A 122 9.40 -18.43 4.75
C TYR A 122 8.16 -18.59 5.63
N LEU A 123 7.18 -17.67 5.49
CA LEU A 123 5.91 -17.71 6.21
C LEU A 123 4.85 -18.63 5.57
N GLY A 124 5.15 -19.27 4.45
CA GLY A 124 4.20 -20.12 3.73
C GLY A 124 3.02 -19.34 3.12
N LEU A 125 3.17 -18.02 2.87
CA LEU A 125 2.12 -17.19 2.35
C LEU A 125 2.11 -17.19 0.81
N GLU A 126 0.97 -17.50 0.22
CA GLU A 126 0.81 -17.57 -1.23
C GLU A 126 0.20 -16.29 -1.82
N ASN A 127 0.57 -16.01 -3.07
CA ASN A 127 0.04 -14.90 -3.86
C ASN A 127 0.25 -13.51 -3.22
N VAL A 128 1.29 -13.33 -2.41
CA VAL A 128 1.68 -12.05 -1.80
C VAL A 128 2.85 -11.43 -2.57
N SER A 129 2.75 -10.13 -2.86
CA SER A 129 3.79 -9.33 -3.52
C SER A 129 3.77 -7.90 -2.99
N SER A 130 4.66 -7.02 -3.45
CA SER A 130 4.63 -5.59 -3.08
C SER A 130 3.25 -4.94 -3.31
N HIS A 131 2.51 -5.34 -4.33
CA HIS A 131 1.16 -4.82 -4.56
C HIS A 131 0.12 -5.24 -3.51
N SER A 132 0.41 -6.21 -2.67
CA SER A 132 -0.51 -6.67 -1.63
C SER A 132 -0.76 -5.61 -0.55
N TRP A 133 0.24 -4.78 -0.23
CA TRP A 133 0.09 -3.65 0.70
C TRP A 133 -0.78 -2.53 0.13
N ARG A 134 -0.60 -2.21 -1.13
CA ARG A 134 -1.47 -1.24 -1.80
C ARG A 134 -2.92 -1.77 -1.92
N LYS A 135 -3.11 -3.08 -2.05
CA LYS A 135 -4.44 -3.70 -1.99
C LYS A 135 -5.04 -3.65 -0.59
N LEU A 136 -4.24 -3.84 0.46
CA LEU A 136 -4.68 -3.66 1.84
C LEU A 136 -5.14 -2.21 2.07
N TYR A 137 -4.37 -1.21 1.62
CA TYR A 137 -4.81 0.19 1.66
C TYR A 137 -6.15 0.40 0.96
N ALA A 138 -6.32 -0.15 -0.24
CA ALA A 138 -7.57 -0.04 -0.99
C ALA A 138 -8.77 -0.61 -0.25
N LEU A 139 -8.60 -1.78 0.40
CA LEU A 139 -9.63 -2.40 1.23
C LEU A 139 -9.95 -1.56 2.46
N THR A 140 -8.91 -1.03 3.14
CA THR A 140 -9.08 -0.15 4.30
C THR A 140 -9.85 1.14 3.93
N VAL A 141 -9.53 1.75 2.79
CA VAL A 141 -10.31 2.92 2.30
C VAL A 141 -11.73 2.52 2.00
N TYR A 142 -11.95 1.39 1.30
CA TYR A 142 -13.28 0.88 0.96
C TYR A 142 -14.15 0.67 2.21
N GLU A 143 -13.61 0.02 3.23
CA GLU A 143 -14.31 -0.24 4.49
C GLU A 143 -14.61 1.05 5.27
N LYS A 144 -13.61 1.95 5.38
CA LYS A 144 -13.76 3.21 6.11
C LYS A 144 -14.71 4.20 5.44
N THR A 145 -14.93 4.08 4.13
CA THR A 145 -15.87 4.94 3.38
C THR A 145 -17.26 4.30 3.21
N GLY A 146 -17.60 3.28 4.00
CA GLY A 146 -18.89 2.62 3.90
C GLY A 146 -19.08 1.83 2.61
N ASN A 147 -18.01 1.23 2.10
CA ASN A 147 -17.95 0.46 0.86
C ASN A 147 -18.08 1.30 -0.42
N ASP A 148 -17.63 2.56 -0.38
CA ASP A 148 -17.64 3.43 -1.56
C ASP A 148 -16.46 3.15 -2.49
N ILE A 149 -16.75 2.54 -3.63
CA ILE A 149 -15.76 2.23 -4.67
C ILE A 149 -15.23 3.47 -5.39
N VAL A 150 -16.01 4.56 -5.42
CA VAL A 150 -15.59 5.81 -6.05
C VAL A 150 -14.48 6.46 -5.23
N SER A 151 -14.62 6.48 -3.91
CA SER A 151 -13.56 6.92 -3.00
C SER A 151 -12.27 6.12 -3.18
N VAL A 152 -12.36 4.80 -3.34
CA VAL A 152 -11.18 3.96 -3.62
C VAL A 152 -10.55 4.29 -4.97
N GLN A 153 -11.37 4.48 -6.00
CA GLN A 153 -10.89 4.89 -7.34
C GLN A 153 -10.11 6.20 -7.27
N GLN A 154 -10.64 7.19 -6.57
CA GLN A 154 -10.01 8.49 -6.38
C GLN A 154 -8.72 8.36 -5.56
N ALA A 155 -8.76 7.63 -4.45
CA ALA A 155 -7.62 7.41 -3.57
C ALA A 155 -6.44 6.72 -4.30
N LEU A 156 -6.71 5.82 -5.24
CA LEU A 156 -5.69 5.11 -6.02
C LEU A 156 -5.39 5.77 -7.37
N LEU A 157 -6.13 6.80 -7.79
CA LEU A 157 -6.10 7.40 -9.13
C LEU A 157 -6.25 6.35 -10.25
N HIS A 158 -7.16 5.41 -10.08
CA HIS A 158 -7.47 4.44 -11.11
C HIS A 158 -8.25 5.10 -12.26
N SER A 159 -7.93 4.72 -13.49
CA SER A 159 -8.54 5.30 -14.69
C SER A 159 -10.01 4.95 -14.87
N SER A 160 -10.50 3.90 -14.21
CA SER A 160 -11.91 3.49 -14.26
C SER A 160 -12.32 2.68 -13.03
N LEU A 161 -13.63 2.66 -12.75
CA LEU A 161 -14.22 1.81 -11.70
C LEU A 161 -13.97 0.32 -11.95
N ALA A 162 -13.99 -0.12 -13.21
CA ALA A 162 -13.71 -1.53 -13.55
C ALA A 162 -12.29 -1.96 -13.14
N VAL A 163 -11.30 -1.07 -13.18
CA VAL A 163 -9.95 -1.34 -12.66
C VAL A 163 -10.00 -1.46 -11.15
N THR A 164 -10.75 -0.59 -10.47
CA THR A 164 -10.88 -0.61 -9.01
C THR A 164 -11.62 -1.86 -8.53
N GLN A 165 -12.70 -2.25 -9.18
CA GLN A 165 -13.44 -3.50 -8.88
C GLN A 165 -12.55 -4.73 -8.98
N ARG A 166 -11.80 -4.85 -10.08
CA ARG A 166 -10.82 -5.93 -10.28
C ARG A 166 -9.71 -5.90 -9.23
N TYR A 167 -9.32 -4.71 -8.80
CA TYR A 167 -8.27 -4.49 -7.82
C TYR A 167 -8.70 -4.93 -6.42
N LEU A 168 -9.95 -4.65 -6.03
CA LEU A 168 -10.54 -5.10 -4.77
C LEU A 168 -10.78 -6.61 -4.73
N ASN A 169 -10.80 -7.27 -5.91
CA ASN A 169 -11.03 -8.70 -6.08
C ASN A 169 -12.27 -9.21 -5.30
N ARG A 170 -13.27 -8.36 -5.10
CA ARG A 170 -14.54 -8.72 -4.49
C ARG A 170 -15.56 -8.99 -5.58
N ARG A 171 -15.86 -10.26 -5.85
CA ARG A 171 -17.25 -10.65 -6.10
C ARG A 171 -17.99 -10.22 -4.84
N SER A 172 -19.03 -9.45 -5.01
CA SER A 172 -19.80 -8.95 -3.88
C SER A 172 -20.43 -10.15 -3.15
N GLU A 173 -19.75 -10.66 -2.09
CA GLU A 173 -20.35 -11.63 -1.15
C GLU A 173 -21.72 -11.12 -0.69
N LYS A 174 -21.84 -9.79 -0.53
CA LYS A 174 -23.08 -9.12 -0.22
C LYS A 174 -24.11 -9.25 -1.36
N LEU A 175 -23.69 -9.17 -2.63
CA LEU A 175 -24.57 -9.43 -3.77
C LEU A 175 -25.01 -10.88 -3.82
N GLU A 176 -24.11 -11.81 -3.57
CA GLU A 176 -24.40 -13.23 -3.52
C GLU A 176 -25.39 -13.56 -2.39
N GLN A 177 -25.20 -12.99 -1.20
CA GLN A 177 -26.14 -13.10 -0.07
C GLN A 177 -27.50 -12.47 -0.40
N VAL A 178 -27.52 -11.29 -1.02
CA VAL A 178 -28.76 -10.64 -1.46
C VAL A 178 -29.48 -11.49 -2.50
N LEU A 179 -28.77 -12.02 -3.49
CA LEU A 179 -29.36 -12.86 -4.53
C LEU A 179 -29.87 -14.19 -3.96
N GLN A 180 -29.19 -14.77 -2.98
CA GLN A 180 -29.64 -15.99 -2.28
C GLN A 180 -30.84 -15.75 -1.38
N SER A 181 -30.93 -14.55 -0.77
CA SER A 181 -32.06 -14.19 0.12
C SER A 181 -33.23 -13.56 -0.63
N HIS A 182 -33.04 -13.15 -1.90
CA HIS A 182 -34.09 -12.49 -2.68
C HIS A 182 -34.97 -13.51 -3.36
N CYS A 183 -36.12 -13.77 -2.77
CA CYS A 183 -37.16 -14.65 -3.30
C CYS A 183 -38.52 -13.90 -3.29
N ASN A 184 -39.01 -13.52 -4.47
CA ASN A 184 -40.35 -12.94 -4.66
C ASN A 184 -41.27 -14.00 -5.27
N ILE A 185 -41.59 -15.06 -4.50
CA ILE A 185 -42.65 -16.00 -4.90
C ILE A 185 -43.96 -15.43 -4.37
N VAL A 186 -44.79 -14.91 -5.27
CA VAL A 186 -46.20 -14.62 -4.98
C VAL A 186 -46.99 -15.93 -5.21
N ILE A 187 -47.45 -16.55 -4.12
CA ILE A 187 -48.35 -17.73 -4.14
C ILE A 187 -49.77 -17.24 -4.23
#